data_15defe9c74278dc7bd825499b7077963
#
_entry.id   15defe9c74278dc7bd825499b7077963
#
_cell.length_a   1.000
_cell.length_b   1.000
_cell.length_c   1.000
_cell.angle_alpha   90.00
_cell.angle_beta   90.00
_cell.angle_gamma   90.00
#
_symmetry.space_group_name_H-M   'P 1'
#
loop_
_entity.id
_entity.type
_entity.pdbx_description
1 polymer ?
#
loop_
_entity_poly.entity_id
_entity_poly.type
_entity_poly.pdbx_seq_one_letter_code
_entity_poly.pdbx_strand_id
1 'polypeptide(L)'
;MNKFATTIIAEAGVNHNGSVETARKMVDAAAKANADFVKFQTFTAEALLTEKTKKAEYQKSLTSMEESQYEMIKKLELGRAAHEEIIGYCNRKNIQFLSTAFDHASIDMLDELGVP
;
A
#
# COMPACT_ATOMS: atom_id res chain seq x y z
N MET A 1 0.20 19.49 19.85
CA MET A 1 -1.04 18.78 19.39
C MET A 1 -2.07 18.85 20.50
N ASN A 2 -3.28 19.27 20.19
CA ASN A 2 -4.39 19.27 21.14
C ASN A 2 -4.83 17.80 21.35
N LYS A 3 -4.70 17.31 22.59
CA LYS A 3 -5.05 15.91 22.93
C LYS A 3 -6.53 15.54 22.67
N PHE A 4 -7.37 16.50 22.42
CA PHE A 4 -8.79 16.30 22.09
C PHE A 4 -9.09 16.40 20.59
N ALA A 5 -8.07 16.66 19.76
CA ALA A 5 -8.25 16.72 18.31
C ALA A 5 -8.43 15.32 17.71
N THR A 6 -9.37 15.19 16.79
CA THR A 6 -9.57 13.95 16.04
C THR A 6 -8.43 13.79 15.02
N THR A 7 -7.83 12.60 14.98
CA THR A 7 -6.84 12.26 13.95
C THR A 7 -7.57 11.90 12.67
N ILE A 8 -7.18 12.52 11.58
CA ILE A 8 -7.74 12.29 10.24
C ILE A 8 -6.76 11.49 9.41
N ILE A 9 -7.19 10.33 8.94
CA ILE A 9 -6.42 9.46 8.06
C ILE A 9 -7.07 9.46 6.69
N ALA A 10 -6.35 9.96 5.68
CA ALA A 10 -6.80 9.92 4.30
C ALA A 10 -6.42 8.56 3.69
N GLU A 11 -7.39 7.83 3.20
CA GLU A 11 -7.18 6.52 2.59
C GLU A 11 -6.82 6.66 1.11
N ALA A 12 -5.56 6.46 0.77
CA ALA A 12 -5.10 6.39 -0.61
C ALA A 12 -5.25 4.97 -1.18
N GLY A 13 -5.10 3.96 -0.32
CA GLY A 13 -5.25 2.57 -0.69
C GLY A 13 -4.32 2.16 -1.82
N VAL A 14 -4.88 1.58 -2.87
CA VAL A 14 -4.17 1.17 -4.10
C VAL A 14 -4.57 2.02 -5.31
N ASN A 15 -5.21 3.15 -5.09
CA ASN A 15 -5.72 4.00 -6.17
C ASN A 15 -4.60 4.66 -7.00
N HIS A 16 -3.35 4.51 -6.59
CA HIS A 16 -2.17 4.93 -7.35
C HIS A 16 -1.92 4.06 -8.59
N ASN A 17 -2.55 2.90 -8.71
CA ASN A 17 -2.39 1.96 -9.82
C ASN A 17 -0.93 1.55 -10.08
N GLY A 18 -0.11 1.45 -9.03
CA GLY A 18 1.31 1.10 -9.12
C GLY A 18 2.24 2.25 -9.51
N SER A 19 1.71 3.45 -9.70
CA SER A 19 2.47 4.64 -10.09
C SER A 19 2.90 5.46 -8.87
N VAL A 20 4.19 5.63 -8.69
CA VAL A 20 4.75 6.50 -7.63
C VAL A 20 4.34 7.96 -7.87
N GLU A 21 4.31 8.40 -9.12
CA GLU A 21 3.88 9.76 -9.47
C GLU A 21 2.44 10.00 -9.04
N THR A 22 1.53 9.06 -9.32
CA THR A 22 0.14 9.14 -8.88
C THR A 22 0.04 9.12 -7.36
N ALA A 23 0.83 8.27 -6.70
CA ALA A 23 0.89 8.23 -5.23
C ALA A 23 1.31 9.58 -4.63
N ARG A 24 2.28 10.27 -5.23
CA ARG A 24 2.67 11.63 -4.81
C ARG A 24 1.53 12.63 -4.93
N LYS A 25 0.77 12.56 -6.02
CA LYS A 25 -0.41 13.42 -6.20
C LYS A 25 -1.46 13.17 -5.13
N MET A 26 -1.61 11.92 -4.71
CA MET A 26 -2.52 11.57 -3.61
C MET A 26 -2.03 12.10 -2.26
N VAL A 27 -0.72 12.06 -2.03
CA VAL A 27 -0.10 12.70 -0.86
C VAL A 27 -0.35 14.21 -0.86
N ASP A 28 -0.17 14.86 -2.00
CA ASP A 28 -0.45 16.30 -2.14
C ASP A 28 -1.91 16.63 -1.80
N ALA A 29 -2.84 15.84 -2.30
CA ALA A 29 -4.27 16.03 -2.03
C ALA A 29 -4.59 15.86 -0.54
N ALA A 30 -4.03 14.81 0.10
CA ALA A 30 -4.23 14.56 1.52
C ALA A 30 -3.62 15.68 2.38
N ALA A 31 -2.42 16.13 2.05
CA ALA A 31 -1.76 17.23 2.76
C ALA A 31 -2.55 18.55 2.60
N LYS A 32 -3.03 18.83 1.40
CA LYS A 32 -3.86 20.02 1.13
C LYS A 32 -5.17 19.98 1.90
N ALA A 33 -5.73 18.80 2.11
CA ALA A 33 -6.95 18.62 2.91
C ALA A 33 -6.69 18.64 4.42
N ASN A 34 -5.45 18.84 4.85
CA ASN A 34 -5.02 18.86 6.25
C ASN A 34 -5.24 17.53 6.98
N ALA A 35 -5.13 16.40 6.28
CA ALA A 35 -5.12 15.10 6.92
C ALA A 35 -3.82 14.92 7.73
N ASP A 36 -3.90 14.18 8.81
CA ASP A 36 -2.74 13.87 9.66
C ASP A 36 -1.90 12.76 9.06
N PHE A 37 -2.54 11.79 8.44
CA PHE A 37 -1.91 10.63 7.79
C PHE A 37 -2.49 10.44 6.39
N VAL A 38 -1.67 9.89 5.51
CA VAL A 38 -2.12 9.29 4.27
C VAL A 38 -1.80 7.80 4.34
N LYS A 39 -2.80 6.95 4.13
CA LYS A 39 -2.66 5.50 4.30
C LYS A 39 -2.73 4.78 2.97
N PHE A 40 -1.73 3.94 2.74
CA PHE A 40 -1.60 3.06 1.59
C PHE A 40 -1.81 1.60 1.98
N GLN A 41 -1.59 0.70 1.05
CA GLN A 41 -1.61 -0.75 1.28
C GLN A 41 -0.28 -1.34 0.83
N THR A 42 0.26 -2.25 1.63
CA THR A 42 1.55 -2.88 1.38
C THR A 42 1.37 -4.39 1.30
N PHE A 43 1.74 -4.96 0.16
CA PHE A 43 1.58 -6.39 -0.10
C PHE A 43 2.53 -6.82 -1.21
N THR A 44 2.73 -8.13 -1.33
CA THR A 44 3.27 -8.73 -2.55
C THR A 44 2.19 -9.59 -3.18
N ALA A 45 2.11 -9.58 -4.50
CA ALA A 45 1.12 -10.38 -5.23
C ALA A 45 1.34 -11.87 -4.96
N GLU A 46 2.60 -12.29 -4.85
CA GLU A 46 2.99 -13.65 -4.52
C GLU A 46 2.42 -14.10 -3.18
N ALA A 47 2.55 -13.27 -2.13
CA ALA A 47 2.06 -13.60 -0.79
C ALA A 47 0.53 -13.65 -0.73
N LEU A 48 -0.15 -12.70 -1.37
CA LEU A 48 -1.61 -12.67 -1.39
C LEU A 48 -2.24 -13.87 -2.10
N LEU A 49 -1.60 -14.37 -3.14
CA LEU A 49 -2.15 -15.44 -3.98
C LEU A 49 -1.69 -16.83 -3.56
N THR A 50 -0.69 -16.97 -2.69
CA THR A 50 -0.16 -18.27 -2.25
C THR A 50 -1.24 -19.15 -1.62
N GLU A 51 -2.07 -18.61 -0.75
CA GLU A 51 -3.17 -19.37 -0.15
C GLU A 51 -4.27 -19.71 -1.15
N LYS A 52 -4.58 -18.80 -2.07
CA LYS A 52 -5.55 -19.05 -3.15
C LYS A 52 -5.01 -20.06 -4.14
N THR A 53 -3.72 -20.04 -4.45
CA THR A 53 -3.07 -21.01 -5.33
C THR A 53 -3.09 -22.41 -4.73
N LYS A 54 -2.86 -22.57 -3.42
CA LYS A 54 -2.98 -23.84 -2.72
C LYS A 54 -4.40 -24.40 -2.80
N LYS A 55 -5.42 -23.56 -2.73
CA LYS A 55 -6.82 -23.96 -2.94
C LYS A 55 -7.11 -24.30 -4.39
N ALA A 56 -6.41 -23.66 -5.33
CA ALA A 56 -6.60 -23.84 -6.76
C ALA A 56 -5.93 -25.11 -7.30
N GLU A 57 -4.90 -25.64 -6.64
CA GLU A 57 -4.32 -26.95 -6.99
C GLU A 57 -5.37 -28.07 -6.93
N TYR A 58 -6.42 -27.90 -6.15
CA TYR A 58 -7.57 -28.81 -6.10
C TYR A 58 -8.58 -28.57 -7.22
N GLN A 59 -8.49 -27.46 -7.94
CA GLN A 59 -9.44 -27.07 -9.00
C GLN A 59 -8.70 -26.73 -10.28
N LYS A 60 -8.31 -27.74 -11.04
CA LYS A 60 -7.44 -27.64 -12.23
C LYS A 60 -7.98 -26.77 -13.40
N SER A 61 -9.04 -25.98 -13.25
CA SER A 61 -9.70 -25.27 -14.37
C SER A 61 -9.61 -23.74 -14.29
N LEU A 62 -8.76 -23.14 -13.42
CA LEU A 62 -8.79 -21.71 -13.15
C LEU A 62 -7.54 -20.94 -13.57
N THR A 63 -6.64 -21.52 -14.38
CA THR A 63 -5.33 -20.95 -14.68
C THR A 63 -5.37 -19.56 -15.32
N SER A 64 -6.30 -19.30 -16.26
CA SER A 64 -6.35 -18.01 -16.95
C SER A 64 -6.96 -16.89 -16.07
N MET A 65 -7.93 -17.20 -15.23
CA MET A 65 -8.51 -16.23 -14.28
C MET A 65 -7.51 -15.89 -13.17
N GLU A 66 -6.74 -16.87 -12.71
CA GLU A 66 -5.71 -16.68 -11.69
C GLU A 66 -4.55 -15.83 -12.19
N GLU A 67 -4.08 -16.07 -13.41
CA GLU A 67 -3.06 -15.27 -14.06
C GLU A 67 -3.53 -13.83 -14.22
N SER A 68 -4.78 -13.62 -14.61
CA SER A 68 -5.38 -12.29 -14.74
C SER A 68 -5.48 -11.57 -13.39
N GLN A 69 -5.87 -12.28 -12.32
CA GLN A 69 -5.90 -11.72 -10.97
C GLN A 69 -4.51 -11.39 -10.47
N TYR A 70 -3.54 -12.29 -10.69
CA TYR A 70 -2.15 -12.06 -10.30
C TYR A 70 -1.58 -10.82 -10.99
N GLU A 71 -1.75 -10.70 -12.30
CA GLU A 71 -1.28 -9.55 -13.07
C GLU A 71 -1.90 -8.25 -12.57
N MET A 72 -3.20 -8.25 -12.29
CA MET A 72 -3.91 -7.09 -11.79
C MET A 72 -3.39 -6.66 -10.42
N ILE A 73 -3.19 -7.60 -9.51
CA ILE A 73 -2.67 -7.32 -8.17
C ILE A 73 -1.21 -6.89 -8.25
N LYS A 74 -0.42 -7.53 -9.11
CA LYS A 74 1.00 -7.18 -9.30
C LYS A 74 1.19 -5.74 -9.78
N LYS A 75 0.30 -5.25 -10.62
CA LYS A 75 0.32 -3.86 -11.07
C LYS A 75 0.08 -2.85 -9.96
N LEU A 76 -0.61 -3.26 -8.90
CA LEU A 76 -0.92 -2.40 -7.75
C LEU A 76 0.15 -2.45 -6.67
N GLU A 77 1.11 -3.36 -6.79
CA GLU A 77 2.19 -3.54 -5.82
C GLU A 77 3.19 -2.38 -5.87
N LEU A 78 3.59 -1.91 -4.70
CA LEU A 78 4.68 -0.93 -4.56
C LEU A 78 5.84 -1.60 -3.83
N GLY A 79 7.02 -1.58 -4.44
CA GLY A 79 8.23 -2.14 -3.85
C GLY A 79 8.81 -1.27 -2.75
N ARG A 80 9.89 -1.73 -2.13
CA ARG A 80 10.57 -1.02 -1.04
C ARG A 80 11.05 0.37 -1.47
N ALA A 81 11.69 0.47 -2.64
CA ALA A 81 12.19 1.76 -3.14
C ALA A 81 11.04 2.77 -3.32
N ALA A 82 9.90 2.32 -3.82
CA ALA A 82 8.71 3.16 -3.95
C ALA A 82 8.21 3.63 -2.59
N HIS A 83 8.18 2.75 -1.59
CA HIS A 83 7.80 3.11 -0.22
C HIS A 83 8.73 4.18 0.35
N GLU A 84 10.05 3.99 0.22
CA GLU A 84 11.04 4.97 0.69
C GLU A 84 10.83 6.33 0.04
N GLU A 85 10.56 6.36 -1.25
CA GLU A 85 10.30 7.59 -2.00
C GLU A 85 9.03 8.29 -1.54
N ILE A 86 7.94 7.54 -1.37
CA ILE A 86 6.66 8.09 -0.90
C ILE A 86 6.77 8.59 0.54
N ILE A 87 7.44 7.86 1.42
CA ILE A 87 7.67 8.27 2.81
C ILE A 87 8.46 9.58 2.84
N GLY A 88 9.54 9.69 2.07
CA GLY A 88 10.33 10.92 1.96
C GLY A 88 9.49 12.09 1.45
N TYR A 89 8.62 11.83 0.48
CA TYR A 89 7.71 12.85 -0.05
C TYR A 89 6.68 13.30 1.01
N CYS A 90 6.12 12.37 1.78
CA CYS A 90 5.23 12.70 2.89
C CYS A 90 5.93 13.61 3.92
N ASN A 91 7.18 13.29 4.25
CA ASN A 91 7.96 14.11 5.18
C ASN A 91 8.14 15.54 4.67
N ARG A 92 8.40 15.71 3.38
CA ARG A 92 8.51 17.04 2.77
C ARG A 92 7.19 17.82 2.75
N LYS A 93 6.08 17.10 2.76
CA LYS A 93 4.73 17.70 2.75
C LYS A 93 4.11 17.82 4.14
N ASN A 94 4.85 17.48 5.19
CA ASN A 94 4.40 17.54 6.58
C ASN A 94 3.13 16.71 6.85
N ILE A 95 3.04 15.54 6.22
CA ILE A 95 2.00 14.56 6.47
C ILE A 95 2.67 13.22 6.79
N GLN A 96 2.07 12.42 7.66
CA GLN A 96 2.63 11.15 8.04
C GLN A 96 2.16 10.03 7.12
N PHE A 97 3.10 9.16 6.75
CA PHE A 97 2.81 7.96 5.99
C PHE A 97 2.29 6.86 6.90
N LEU A 98 1.26 6.16 6.45
CA LEU A 98 0.74 4.97 7.11
C LEU A 98 0.43 3.93 6.05
N SER A 99 0.48 2.66 6.40
CA SER A 99 0.12 1.59 5.48
C SER A 99 -0.41 0.38 6.22
N THR A 100 -1.34 -0.33 5.58
CA THR A 100 -1.81 -1.62 6.06
C THR A 100 -1.01 -2.72 5.37
N ALA A 101 -0.35 -3.58 6.15
CA ALA A 101 0.37 -4.73 5.62
C ALA A 101 -0.56 -5.94 5.49
N PHE A 102 -0.48 -6.64 4.38
CA PHE A 102 -1.31 -7.81 4.10
C PHE A 102 -0.55 -9.13 4.16
N ASP A 103 0.74 -9.10 4.46
CA ASP A 103 1.58 -10.29 4.62
C ASP A 103 2.72 -10.01 5.60
N HIS A 104 3.36 -11.06 6.09
CA HIS A 104 4.41 -10.94 7.12
C HIS A 104 5.63 -10.17 6.62
N ALA A 105 6.05 -10.39 5.39
CA ALA A 105 7.20 -9.68 4.82
C ALA A 105 6.91 -8.17 4.72
N SER A 106 5.68 -7.79 4.40
CA SER A 106 5.25 -6.40 4.36
C SER A 106 5.24 -5.76 5.75
N ILE A 107 4.82 -6.50 6.78
CA ILE A 107 4.91 -6.03 8.18
C ILE A 107 6.36 -5.72 8.54
N ASP A 108 7.27 -6.65 8.24
CA ASP A 108 8.70 -6.49 8.54
C ASP A 108 9.28 -5.28 7.81
N MET A 109 8.93 -5.10 6.54
CA MET A 109 9.39 -3.97 5.74
C MET A 109 8.91 -2.63 6.33
N LEU A 110 7.64 -2.53 6.69
CA LEU A 110 7.09 -1.31 7.29
C LEU A 110 7.73 -1.00 8.64
N ASP A 111 8.00 -2.02 9.44
CA ASP A 111 8.70 -1.88 10.71
C ASP A 111 10.13 -1.35 10.48
N GLU A 112 10.87 -1.93 9.55
CA GLU A 112 12.22 -1.48 9.19
C GLU A 112 12.23 -0.04 8.66
N LEU A 113 11.18 0.38 7.95
CA LEU A 113 11.05 1.75 7.45
C LEU A 113 10.58 2.74 8.51
N GLY A 114 10.27 2.28 9.72
CA GLY A 114 9.85 3.12 10.83
C GLY A 114 8.43 3.66 10.71
N VAL A 115 7.56 2.95 10.00
CA VAL A 115 6.14 3.33 9.86
C VAL A 115 5.40 3.03 11.16
N PRO A 116 4.53 3.95 11.64
CA PRO A 116 3.77 3.77 12.88
C PRO A 116 2.83 2.55 12.86
#